data_c087a314f881f8bcd5a1289df21103b8
#
_entry.id   c087a314f881f8bcd5a1289df21103b8
#
_cell.length_a   1.000
_cell.length_b   1.000
_cell.length_c   1.000
_cell.angle_alpha   90.00
_cell.angle_beta   90.00
_cell.angle_gamma   90.00
#
_symmetry.space_group_name_H-M   'P 1'
#
loop_
_entity.id
_entity.type
_entity.pdbx_description
1 polymer ?
#
loop_
_entity_poly.entity_id
_entity_poly.type
_entity_poly.pdbx_seq_one_letter_code
_entity_poly.pdbx_strand_id
1 'polypeptide(L)'
;MKKILILSGIILLFGACQESLEDRAARELSDYTKKNCPTPVINDQQMDSVVYEPATHTIHNYYKLLNKVDNEKVIKANLKQIRAAQLKDLKKNTWNKAYKDAGFVFRYTYRSGSDPQKVLVDETFTQKDYK
;
A
#
# COMPACT_ATOMS: atom_id res chain seq x y z
N MET A 1 27.89 -58.44 24.60
CA MET A 1 26.69 -57.94 23.95
C MET A 1 26.69 -56.44 24.01
N LYS A 2 26.94 -55.79 22.90
CA LYS A 2 26.88 -54.33 22.81
C LYS A 2 25.44 -53.94 22.42
N LYS A 3 24.71 -53.28 23.34
CA LYS A 3 23.42 -52.70 23.04
C LYS A 3 23.67 -51.36 22.33
N ILE A 4 23.37 -51.34 21.06
CA ILE A 4 23.38 -50.08 20.28
C ILE A 4 22.09 -49.37 20.59
N LEU A 5 22.16 -48.32 21.40
CA LEU A 5 21.10 -47.34 21.57
C LEU A 5 21.08 -46.46 20.36
N ILE A 6 20.19 -46.74 19.41
CA ILE A 6 19.87 -45.80 18.33
C ILE A 6 19.03 -44.71 18.95
N LEU A 7 19.71 -43.60 19.27
CA LEU A 7 19.03 -42.37 19.65
C LEU A 7 18.45 -41.75 18.38
N SER A 8 17.19 -42.13 18.10
CA SER A 8 16.45 -41.55 17.00
C SER A 8 16.21 -40.09 17.34
N GLY A 9 17.07 -39.21 16.81
CA GLY A 9 16.88 -37.78 16.89
C GLY A 9 15.65 -37.38 16.09
N ILE A 10 14.53 -37.15 16.79
CA ILE A 10 13.38 -36.48 16.22
C ILE A 10 13.78 -35.05 15.97
N ILE A 11 14.19 -34.73 14.74
CA ILE A 11 14.32 -33.36 14.25
C ILE A 11 12.89 -32.84 14.15
N LEU A 12 12.43 -32.17 15.20
CA LEU A 12 11.25 -31.33 15.13
C LEU A 12 11.58 -30.20 14.17
N LEU A 13 11.21 -30.40 12.92
CA LEU A 13 11.12 -29.30 11.97
C LEU A 13 9.99 -28.39 12.46
N PHE A 14 10.33 -27.46 13.33
CA PHE A 14 9.51 -26.28 13.54
C PHE A 14 9.55 -25.49 12.24
N GLY A 15 8.68 -25.90 11.30
CA GLY A 15 8.31 -25.05 10.19
C GLY A 15 7.66 -23.82 10.81
N ALA A 16 8.43 -22.79 11.08
CA ALA A 16 7.86 -21.50 11.39
C ALA A 16 7.01 -21.11 10.17
N CYS A 17 5.68 -21.17 10.32
CA CYS A 17 4.76 -20.56 9.37
C CYS A 17 5.00 -19.05 9.42
N GLN A 18 6.01 -18.60 8.68
CA GLN A 18 6.20 -17.18 8.46
C GLN A 18 5.06 -16.73 7.54
N GLU A 19 4.33 -15.73 8.01
CA GLU A 19 3.35 -15.00 7.21
C GLU A 19 4.02 -14.48 5.93
N SER A 20 3.42 -14.72 4.77
CA SER A 20 3.91 -14.15 3.52
C SER A 20 3.83 -12.62 3.55
N LEU A 21 4.62 -11.95 2.73
CA LEU A 21 4.57 -10.49 2.65
C LEU A 21 3.21 -10.01 2.12
N GLU A 22 2.59 -10.79 1.25
CA GLU A 22 1.25 -10.56 0.70
C GLU A 22 0.17 -10.67 1.78
N ASP A 23 0.19 -11.72 2.59
CA ASP A 23 -0.74 -11.90 3.71
C ASP A 23 -0.55 -10.81 4.77
N ARG A 24 0.69 -10.45 5.02
CA ARG A 24 1.03 -9.32 5.89
C ARG A 24 0.46 -8.01 5.36
N ALA A 25 0.62 -7.72 4.07
CA ALA A 25 0.06 -6.54 3.44
C ALA A 25 -1.48 -6.51 3.60
N ALA A 26 -2.14 -7.61 3.27
CA ALA A 26 -3.59 -7.72 3.40
C ALA A 26 -4.06 -7.43 4.84
N ARG A 27 -3.40 -8.02 5.83
CA ARG A 27 -3.73 -7.84 7.24
C ARG A 27 -3.42 -6.42 7.74
N GLU A 28 -2.19 -5.93 7.55
CA GLU A 28 -1.78 -4.62 8.05
C GLU A 28 -2.58 -3.47 7.45
N LEU A 29 -2.85 -3.52 6.14
CA LEU A 29 -3.62 -2.48 5.47
C LEU A 29 -5.10 -2.51 5.85
N SER A 30 -5.68 -3.69 6.02
CA SER A 30 -7.04 -3.84 6.54
C SER A 30 -7.14 -3.28 7.97
N ASP A 31 -6.21 -3.61 8.84
CA ASP A 31 -6.17 -3.12 10.22
C ASP A 31 -5.98 -1.61 10.27
N TYR A 32 -5.07 -1.09 9.46
CA TYR A 32 -4.85 0.36 9.36
C TYR A 32 -6.13 1.09 8.92
N THR A 33 -6.79 0.59 7.88
CA THR A 33 -8.04 1.17 7.37
C THR A 33 -9.12 1.18 8.45
N LYS A 34 -9.32 0.07 9.14
CA LYS A 34 -10.32 -0.05 10.22
C LYS A 34 -10.06 0.90 11.38
N LYS A 35 -8.78 1.09 11.74
CA LYS A 35 -8.40 1.89 12.92
C LYS A 35 -8.27 3.38 12.62
N ASN A 36 -7.87 3.75 11.41
CA ASN A 36 -7.42 5.11 11.10
C ASN A 36 -8.20 5.81 10.00
N CYS A 37 -8.99 5.07 9.20
CA CYS A 37 -9.71 5.67 8.09
C CYS A 37 -11.21 5.83 8.38
N PRO A 38 -11.81 6.92 7.90
CA PRO A 38 -11.15 8.02 7.21
C PRO A 38 -10.19 8.78 8.14
N THR A 39 -9.04 9.17 7.61
CA THR A 39 -8.03 9.92 8.38
C THR A 39 -8.49 11.36 8.65
N PRO A 40 -7.83 12.09 9.57
CA PRO A 40 -7.99 13.54 9.63
C PRO A 40 -7.69 14.19 8.28
N VAL A 41 -8.37 15.30 7.99
CA VAL A 41 -8.14 16.09 6.79
C VAL A 41 -6.83 16.87 6.97
N ILE A 42 -5.89 16.68 6.04
CA ILE A 42 -4.62 17.40 6.02
C ILE A 42 -4.41 17.95 4.61
N ASN A 43 -4.17 19.25 4.50
CA ASN A 43 -4.01 19.95 3.21
C ASN A 43 -5.16 19.69 2.23
N ASP A 44 -6.39 19.72 2.74
CA ASP A 44 -7.62 19.43 1.98
C ASP A 44 -7.66 18.02 1.36
N GLN A 45 -6.91 17.08 1.91
CA GLN A 45 -6.91 15.67 1.52
C GLN A 45 -7.27 14.78 2.69
N GLN A 46 -7.97 13.70 2.41
CA GLN A 46 -8.36 12.70 3.40
C GLN A 46 -8.20 11.32 2.80
N MET A 47 -7.51 10.42 3.50
CA MET A 47 -7.45 9.02 3.10
C MET A 47 -8.72 8.30 3.54
N ASP A 48 -9.43 7.70 2.60
CA ASP A 48 -10.63 6.93 2.87
C ASP A 48 -10.32 5.47 3.22
N SER A 49 -9.33 4.90 2.55
CA SER A 49 -8.88 3.52 2.80
C SER A 49 -7.55 3.24 2.12
N VAL A 50 -6.90 2.17 2.54
CA VAL A 50 -5.81 1.53 1.82
C VAL A 50 -6.00 0.02 1.89
N VAL A 51 -5.86 -0.66 0.75
CA VAL A 51 -6.10 -2.10 0.63
C VAL A 51 -5.00 -2.77 -0.18
N TYR A 52 -4.83 -4.07 0.04
CA TYR A 52 -4.03 -4.91 -0.81
C TYR A 52 -4.93 -5.64 -1.81
N GLU A 53 -4.58 -5.54 -3.09
CA GLU A 53 -5.28 -6.22 -4.19
C GLU A 53 -4.40 -7.38 -4.69
N PRO A 54 -4.71 -8.65 -4.33
CA PRO A 54 -3.86 -9.80 -4.65
C PRO A 54 -3.71 -10.05 -6.15
N ALA A 55 -4.77 -9.86 -6.91
CA ALA A 55 -4.79 -10.15 -8.36
C ALA A 55 -3.73 -9.36 -9.14
N THR A 56 -3.41 -8.15 -8.71
CA THR A 56 -2.46 -7.25 -9.36
C THR A 56 -1.23 -6.94 -8.52
N HIS A 57 -1.09 -7.58 -7.35
CA HIS A 57 0.01 -7.36 -6.41
C HIS A 57 0.14 -5.87 -6.03
N THR A 58 -0.99 -5.21 -5.78
CA THR A 58 -1.08 -3.76 -5.64
C THR A 58 -1.47 -3.34 -4.24
N ILE A 59 -0.76 -2.37 -3.69
CA ILE A 59 -1.20 -1.56 -2.55
C ILE A 59 -1.95 -0.36 -3.12
N HIS A 60 -3.26 -0.33 -2.91
CA HIS A 60 -4.14 0.69 -3.47
C HIS A 60 -4.61 1.66 -2.40
N ASN A 61 -4.24 2.92 -2.56
CA ASN A 61 -4.57 4.02 -1.67
C ASN A 61 -5.73 4.83 -2.25
N TYR A 62 -6.79 5.01 -1.46
CA TYR A 62 -7.97 5.79 -1.83
C TYR A 62 -8.05 7.07 -1.02
N TYR A 63 -8.10 8.19 -1.72
CA TYR A 63 -8.18 9.52 -1.15
C TYR A 63 -9.40 10.28 -1.66
N LYS A 64 -9.79 11.27 -0.88
CA LYS A 64 -10.78 12.27 -1.22
C LYS A 64 -10.13 13.64 -1.18
N LEU A 65 -10.40 14.45 -2.21
CA LEU A 65 -9.98 15.85 -2.29
C LEU A 65 -11.13 16.75 -1.85
N LEU A 66 -10.82 17.75 -1.06
CA LEU A 66 -11.80 18.65 -0.43
C LEU A 66 -11.48 20.11 -0.74
N ASN A 67 -12.48 20.97 -0.59
CA ASN A 67 -12.32 22.42 -0.65
C ASN A 67 -11.60 22.89 -1.93
N LYS A 68 -10.52 23.66 -1.78
CA LYS A 68 -9.80 24.28 -2.91
C LYS A 68 -9.13 23.28 -3.84
N VAL A 69 -8.73 22.11 -3.33
CA VAL A 69 -8.07 21.09 -4.15
C VAL A 69 -9.06 20.16 -4.87
N ASP A 70 -10.34 20.21 -4.49
CA ASP A 70 -11.43 19.54 -5.21
C ASP A 70 -11.82 20.35 -6.45
N ASN A 71 -10.90 20.44 -7.39
CA ASN A 71 -11.05 21.23 -8.61
C ASN A 71 -10.42 20.50 -9.80
N GLU A 72 -11.26 19.91 -10.61
CA GLU A 72 -10.83 19.10 -11.75
C GLU A 72 -9.91 19.87 -12.73
N LYS A 73 -10.22 21.13 -13.02
CA LYS A 73 -9.43 21.94 -13.93
C LYS A 73 -8.01 22.19 -13.41
N VAL A 74 -7.89 22.50 -12.12
CA VAL A 74 -6.59 22.69 -11.45
C VAL A 74 -5.82 21.38 -11.41
N ILE A 75 -6.49 20.27 -11.06
CA ILE A 75 -5.86 18.94 -11.03
C ILE A 75 -5.33 18.56 -12.40
N LYS A 76 -6.15 18.67 -13.45
CA LYS A 76 -5.73 18.34 -14.83
C LYS A 76 -4.53 19.17 -15.30
N ALA A 77 -4.48 20.44 -14.94
CA ALA A 77 -3.35 21.31 -15.28
C ALA A 77 -2.04 20.94 -14.55
N ASN A 78 -2.12 20.19 -13.45
CA ASN A 78 -0.98 19.86 -12.59
C ASN A 78 -0.70 18.36 -12.46
N LEU A 79 -1.28 17.51 -13.30
CA LEU A 79 -1.12 16.04 -13.19
C LEU A 79 0.33 15.59 -13.19
N LYS A 80 1.17 16.19 -14.02
CA LYS A 80 2.60 15.85 -14.10
C LYS A 80 3.34 16.15 -12.78
N GLN A 81 3.07 17.28 -12.19
CA GLN A 81 3.65 17.67 -10.90
C GLN A 81 3.12 16.82 -9.77
N ILE A 82 1.83 16.49 -9.78
CA ILE A 82 1.20 15.58 -8.80
C ILE A 82 1.87 14.21 -8.85
N ARG A 83 2.01 13.62 -10.04
CA ARG A 83 2.69 12.34 -10.21
C ARG A 83 4.13 12.38 -9.70
N ALA A 84 4.88 13.44 -10.03
CA ALA A 84 6.26 13.60 -9.59
C ALA A 84 6.36 13.68 -8.05
N ALA A 85 5.46 14.42 -7.40
CA ALA A 85 5.40 14.54 -5.95
C ALA A 85 5.06 13.19 -5.29
N GLN A 86 4.08 12.48 -5.81
CA GLN A 86 3.71 11.14 -5.30
C GLN A 86 4.86 10.14 -5.41
N LEU A 87 5.56 10.13 -6.54
CA LEU A 87 6.72 9.26 -6.74
C LEU A 87 7.85 9.60 -5.77
N LYS A 88 8.11 10.87 -5.56
CA LYS A 88 9.12 11.33 -4.60
C LYS A 88 8.80 10.86 -3.17
N ASP A 89 7.54 11.00 -2.76
CA ASP A 89 7.08 10.56 -1.44
C ASP A 89 7.15 9.03 -1.31
N LEU A 90 6.74 8.29 -2.34
CA LEU A 90 6.84 6.82 -2.36
C LEU A 90 8.31 6.36 -2.20
N LYS A 91 9.24 7.00 -2.90
CA LYS A 91 10.67 6.67 -2.80
C LYS A 91 11.23 6.91 -1.39
N LYS A 92 10.79 7.97 -0.74
CA LYS A 92 11.25 8.35 0.62
C LYS A 92 10.60 7.55 1.73
N ASN A 93 9.41 6.99 1.50
CA ASN A 93 8.63 6.32 2.53
C ASN A 93 9.30 5.02 2.97
N THR A 94 9.76 4.98 4.22
CA THR A 94 10.44 3.82 4.80
C THR A 94 9.49 2.71 5.23
N TRP A 95 8.21 3.04 5.54
CA TRP A 95 7.20 2.06 5.88
C TRP A 95 6.95 1.08 4.72
N ASN A 96 7.00 1.57 3.49
CA ASN A 96 6.80 0.78 2.28
C ASN A 96 8.08 0.04 1.81
N LYS A 97 9.19 0.14 2.53
CA LYS A 97 10.47 -0.39 2.06
C LYS A 97 10.42 -1.87 1.69
N ALA A 98 9.88 -2.72 2.54
CA ALA A 98 9.77 -4.15 2.29
C ALA A 98 8.92 -4.46 1.05
N TYR A 99 7.83 -3.74 0.88
CA TYR A 99 6.94 -3.89 -0.28
C TYR A 99 7.59 -3.40 -1.58
N LYS A 100 8.32 -2.28 -1.53
CA LYS A 100 9.10 -1.78 -2.67
C LYS A 100 10.21 -2.76 -3.07
N ASP A 101 10.93 -3.29 -2.09
CA ASP A 101 12.00 -4.28 -2.34
C ASP A 101 11.45 -5.55 -2.98
N ALA A 102 10.23 -5.95 -2.63
CA ALA A 102 9.53 -7.09 -3.21
C ALA A 102 8.81 -6.81 -4.54
N GLY A 103 8.88 -5.58 -5.04
CA GLY A 103 8.32 -5.21 -6.35
C GLY A 103 6.81 -5.02 -6.39
N PHE A 104 6.18 -4.67 -5.26
CA PHE A 104 4.75 -4.37 -5.22
C PHE A 104 4.41 -3.17 -6.10
N VAL A 105 3.21 -3.18 -6.65
CA VAL A 105 2.62 -2.04 -7.35
C VAL A 105 1.95 -1.12 -6.33
N PHE A 106 2.09 0.19 -6.52
CA PHE A 106 1.43 1.19 -5.69
C PHE A 106 0.49 2.02 -6.55
N ARG A 107 -0.77 2.10 -6.15
CA ARG A 107 -1.80 2.86 -6.85
C ARG A 107 -2.43 3.88 -5.93
N TYR A 108 -2.67 5.07 -6.45
CA TYR A 108 -3.27 6.20 -5.75
C TYR A 108 -4.46 6.71 -6.55
N THR A 109 -5.65 6.58 -5.98
CA THR A 109 -6.89 7.07 -6.58
C THR A 109 -7.45 8.20 -5.71
N TYR A 110 -7.61 9.36 -6.31
CA TYR A 110 -8.19 10.52 -5.65
C TYR A 110 -9.54 10.84 -6.29
N ARG A 111 -10.57 10.88 -5.45
CA ARG A 111 -11.94 11.23 -5.85
C ARG A 111 -12.30 12.62 -5.37
N SER A 112 -13.24 13.25 -6.08
CA SER A 112 -13.84 14.50 -5.64
C SER A 112 -14.64 14.27 -4.36
N GLY A 113 -14.48 15.14 -3.36
CA GLY A 113 -15.29 15.11 -2.15
C GLY A 113 -16.74 15.62 -2.39
N SER A 114 -16.92 16.52 -3.33
CA SER A 114 -18.22 17.04 -3.73
C SER A 114 -18.98 16.14 -4.71
N ASP A 115 -18.26 15.33 -5.47
CA ASP A 115 -18.80 14.32 -6.39
C ASP A 115 -18.02 13.00 -6.26
N PRO A 116 -18.38 12.12 -5.32
CA PRO A 116 -17.64 10.89 -5.04
C PRO A 116 -17.53 9.90 -6.20
N GLN A 117 -18.35 10.04 -7.24
CA GLN A 117 -18.26 9.22 -8.44
C GLN A 117 -17.13 9.66 -9.37
N LYS A 118 -16.62 10.88 -9.19
CA LYS A 118 -15.62 11.47 -10.05
C LYS A 118 -14.22 11.17 -9.57
N VAL A 119 -13.44 10.49 -10.40
CA VAL A 119 -12.01 10.27 -10.20
C VAL A 119 -11.23 11.45 -10.78
N LEU A 120 -10.46 12.11 -9.93
CA LEU A 120 -9.64 13.27 -10.32
C LEU A 120 -8.20 12.88 -10.64
N VAL A 121 -7.65 11.92 -9.90
CA VAL A 121 -6.29 11.38 -10.11
C VAL A 121 -6.33 9.87 -9.95
N ASP A 122 -5.67 9.17 -10.84
CA ASP A 122 -5.46 7.71 -10.73
C ASP A 122 -4.06 7.40 -11.28
N GLU A 123 -3.11 7.22 -10.38
CA GLU A 123 -1.71 7.01 -10.71
C GLU A 123 -1.22 5.66 -10.19
N THR A 124 -0.49 4.97 -11.03
CA THR A 124 0.11 3.66 -10.72
C THR A 124 1.62 3.73 -10.86
N PHE A 125 2.33 3.21 -9.85
CA PHE A 125 3.78 3.12 -9.82
C PHE A 125 4.21 1.66 -9.72
N THR A 126 5.03 1.25 -10.65
CA THR A 126 5.65 -0.09 -10.66
C THR A 126 7.09 0.00 -10.18
N GLN A 127 7.72 -1.15 -10.01
CA GLN A 127 9.12 -1.21 -9.59
C GLN A 127 10.06 -0.41 -10.51
N LYS A 128 9.74 -0.29 -11.79
CA LYS A 128 10.51 0.52 -12.75
C LYS A 128 10.47 2.01 -12.42
N ASP A 129 9.39 2.48 -11.81
CA ASP A 129 9.24 3.90 -11.47
C ASP A 129 10.02 4.29 -10.22
N TYR A 130 10.04 3.43 -9.20
CA TYR A 130 10.59 3.78 -7.88
C TYR A 130 11.97 3.16 -7.57
N LYS A 131 12.50 2.33 -8.44
CA LYS A 131 13.86 1.79 -8.33
C LYS A 131 14.92 2.68 -8.97
#